data_779a4fc2d1537f2a75323340a93548c6
#
_entry.id   779a4fc2d1537f2a75323340a93548c6
#
_cell.length_a   1.000
_cell.length_b   1.000
_cell.length_c   1.000
_cell.angle_alpha   90.00
_cell.angle_beta   90.00
_cell.angle_gamma   90.00
#
_symmetry.space_group_name_H-M   'P 1'
#
loop_
_entity.id
_entity.type
_entity.pdbx_description
1 polymer ?
#
loop_
_entity_poly.entity_id
_entity_poly.type
_entity_poly.pdbx_seq_one_letter_code
_entity_poly.pdbx_strand_id
1 'polypeptide(L)'
;MDFTIPPSLEDYRRRIATFVATEILPLESEPSSYDEHENIALDVLARLRAKAREQGLWCLQLKPETGGKGVGRVGMAVCYEEMNRSIFGPVVFNSAAPDDGNMMLLEAVGTPAQKEKWLAPIVRGEVRSAFAMTEPHPGGGSDPGMMLTRAEKQPDGSYRIYGRKWFITGAGEASHFILIARTSDDPRRGLSAFLFHKDQPGWSIVRRIPIMGPEEHGGHCEMEFDGLQISPDNVLMTEGDGSRATQIRLGPARLTHCMRWLGLSKRCLEIAQSYAAERYGFGVKLADRESIQLMMGKTAMAIEIARLLVMKAAWELDRGGKAQKEVSMAKVQAANTLHQAVDLAIQINGARGYSKDTVLEWIYRYARQARLVDGADEVHQMVLNRSLQKQGWDFWSWPVADPEVKA
;
A
#
# COMPACT_ATOMS: atom_id res chain seq x y z
N MET A 1 1.77 7.38 -28.39
CA MET A 1 1.92 7.21 -26.93
C MET A 1 3.24 7.84 -26.54
N ASP A 2 3.21 8.75 -25.60
CA ASP A 2 4.42 9.36 -25.05
C ASP A 2 4.70 8.71 -23.69
N PHE A 3 5.88 8.13 -23.51
CA PHE A 3 6.34 7.52 -22.27
C PHE A 3 7.31 8.41 -21.50
N THR A 4 7.46 9.68 -21.94
CA THR A 4 8.34 10.63 -21.25
C THR A 4 7.72 11.07 -19.93
N ILE A 5 8.56 11.18 -18.91
CA ILE A 5 8.16 11.70 -17.60
C ILE A 5 8.26 13.23 -17.65
N PRO A 6 7.22 13.96 -17.25
CA PRO A 6 7.29 15.42 -17.17
C PRO A 6 8.47 15.89 -16.30
N PRO A 7 9.17 17.00 -16.69
CA PRO A 7 10.35 17.46 -15.96
C PRO A 7 10.13 17.71 -14.47
N SER A 8 8.94 18.14 -14.07
CA SER A 8 8.57 18.35 -12.66
C SER A 8 8.51 17.04 -11.87
N LEU A 9 8.00 15.96 -12.47
CA LEU A 9 7.97 14.64 -11.85
C LEU A 9 9.35 14.00 -11.82
N GLU A 10 10.15 14.19 -12.86
CA GLU A 10 11.54 13.73 -12.92
C GLU A 10 12.40 14.40 -11.84
N ASP A 11 12.16 15.68 -11.52
CA ASP A 11 12.82 16.35 -10.42
C ASP A 11 12.51 15.66 -9.07
N TYR A 12 11.23 15.40 -8.77
CA TYR A 12 10.85 14.65 -7.58
C TYR A 12 11.50 13.26 -7.56
N ARG A 13 11.42 12.51 -8.65
CA ARG A 13 12.01 11.18 -8.76
C ARG A 13 13.50 11.20 -8.41
N ARG A 14 14.26 12.09 -9.03
CA ARG A 14 15.71 12.23 -8.82
C ARG A 14 16.04 12.60 -7.39
N ARG A 15 15.33 13.56 -6.79
CA ARG A 15 15.53 13.99 -5.40
C ARG A 15 15.23 12.86 -4.42
N ILE A 16 14.15 12.12 -4.64
CA ILE A 16 13.82 10.93 -3.84
C ILE A 16 14.90 9.86 -3.99
N ALA A 17 15.30 9.54 -5.23
CA ALA A 17 16.35 8.55 -5.48
C ALA A 17 17.65 8.90 -4.76
N THR A 18 18.05 10.20 -4.78
CA THR A 18 19.21 10.68 -4.04
C THR A 18 19.02 10.53 -2.54
N PHE A 19 17.89 11.00 -2.00
CA PHE A 19 17.57 10.88 -0.57
C PHE A 19 17.61 9.41 -0.09
N VAL A 20 16.97 8.51 -0.84
CA VAL A 20 16.97 7.08 -0.53
C VAL A 20 18.40 6.53 -0.53
N ALA A 21 19.21 6.87 -1.54
CA ALA A 21 20.57 6.37 -1.68
C ALA A 21 21.51 6.88 -0.59
N THR A 22 21.37 8.13 -0.19
CA THR A 22 22.32 8.77 0.76
C THR A 22 21.88 8.72 2.21
N GLU A 23 20.58 8.76 2.49
CA GLU A 23 20.06 8.90 3.85
C GLU A 23 19.42 7.60 4.38
N ILE A 24 18.88 6.74 3.50
CA ILE A 24 18.10 5.58 3.95
C ILE A 24 18.83 4.26 3.72
N LEU A 25 19.33 3.98 2.52
CA LEU A 25 19.95 2.69 2.20
C LEU A 25 21.14 2.33 3.13
N PRO A 26 22.00 3.25 3.57
CA PRO A 26 23.07 2.91 4.51
C PRO A 26 22.56 2.34 5.83
N LEU A 27 21.38 2.77 6.28
CA LEU A 27 20.79 2.34 7.55
C LEU A 27 20.28 0.89 7.53
N GLU A 28 20.04 0.32 6.35
CA GLU A 28 19.58 -1.07 6.23
C GLU A 28 20.58 -2.10 6.74
N SER A 29 21.89 -1.76 6.76
CA SER A 29 22.94 -2.62 7.29
C SER A 29 23.28 -2.37 8.76
N GLU A 30 22.62 -1.38 9.40
CA GLU A 30 22.90 -1.01 10.78
C GLU A 30 21.85 -1.60 11.74
N PRO A 31 22.22 -2.57 12.62
CA PRO A 31 21.25 -3.17 13.55
C PRO A 31 20.53 -2.16 14.45
N SER A 32 21.18 -1.06 14.82
CA SER A 32 20.60 0.02 15.63
C SER A 32 19.50 0.81 14.91
N SER A 33 19.37 0.63 13.60
CA SER A 33 18.31 1.26 12.81
C SER A 33 16.98 0.53 12.90
N TYR A 34 16.93 -0.66 13.51
CA TYR A 34 15.75 -1.49 13.62
C TYR A 34 15.20 -1.52 15.03
N ASP A 35 13.87 -1.62 15.14
CA ASP A 35 13.18 -1.97 16.37
C ASP A 35 13.10 -3.50 16.57
N GLU A 36 12.49 -3.93 17.66
CA GLU A 36 12.31 -5.36 18.00
C GLU A 36 11.42 -6.14 17.02
N HIS A 37 10.68 -5.43 16.17
CA HIS A 37 9.78 -5.99 15.15
C HIS A 37 10.32 -5.86 13.72
N GLU A 38 11.61 -5.54 13.59
CA GLU A 38 12.30 -5.37 12.31
C GLU A 38 11.77 -4.18 11.47
N ASN A 39 11.14 -3.17 12.13
CA ASN A 39 10.87 -1.89 11.52
C ASN A 39 12.01 -0.91 11.77
N ILE A 40 11.96 0.24 11.11
CA ILE A 40 12.86 1.34 11.43
C ILE A 40 12.60 1.86 12.85
N ALA A 41 13.66 2.04 13.65
CA ALA A 41 13.57 2.60 14.99
C ALA A 41 12.95 4.02 14.96
N LEU A 42 12.10 4.33 15.95
CA LEU A 42 11.27 5.54 15.92
C LEU A 42 12.08 6.86 15.95
N ASP A 43 13.23 6.89 16.64
CA ASP A 43 14.12 8.04 16.67
C ASP A 43 14.81 8.28 15.32
N VAL A 44 15.24 7.19 14.64
CA VAL A 44 15.79 7.23 13.28
C VAL A 44 14.72 7.71 12.31
N LEU A 45 13.50 7.16 12.42
CA LEU A 45 12.37 7.56 11.60
C LEU A 45 12.03 9.04 11.77
N ALA A 46 11.97 9.55 13.00
CA ALA A 46 11.68 10.95 13.29
C ALA A 46 12.69 11.90 12.61
N ARG A 47 13.99 11.57 12.69
CA ARG A 47 15.06 12.33 12.02
C ARG A 47 14.91 12.34 10.50
N LEU A 48 14.65 11.19 9.88
CA LEU A 48 14.48 11.09 8.42
C LEU A 48 13.22 11.81 7.95
N ARG A 49 12.12 11.72 8.69
CA ARG A 49 10.88 12.46 8.41
C ARG A 49 11.09 13.97 8.45
N ALA A 50 11.86 14.48 9.41
CA ALA A 50 12.21 15.90 9.47
C ALA A 50 12.96 16.34 8.21
N LYS A 51 14.00 15.61 7.80
CA LYS A 51 14.75 15.87 6.57
C LYS A 51 13.88 15.78 5.31
N ALA A 52 12.99 14.78 5.21
CA ALA A 52 12.08 14.62 4.08
C ALA A 52 11.11 15.82 3.95
N ARG A 53 10.61 16.34 5.08
CA ARG A 53 9.79 17.56 5.11
C ARG A 53 10.56 18.79 4.69
N GLU A 54 11.75 19.01 5.23
CA GLU A 54 12.63 20.13 4.88
C GLU A 54 12.90 20.16 3.37
N GLN A 55 13.11 19.00 2.77
CA GLN A 55 13.32 18.87 1.34
C GLN A 55 12.02 18.87 0.51
N GLY A 56 10.83 19.02 1.12
CA GLY A 56 9.55 19.03 0.41
C GLY A 56 9.17 17.70 -0.23
N LEU A 57 9.66 16.57 0.30
CA LEU A 57 9.40 15.22 -0.18
C LEU A 57 8.33 14.47 0.63
N TRP A 58 7.60 15.18 1.46
CA TRP A 58 6.59 14.66 2.37
C TRP A 58 5.18 14.66 1.76
N CYS A 59 4.43 13.56 1.92
CA CYS A 59 3.00 13.47 1.54
C CYS A 59 2.72 13.87 0.08
N LEU A 60 3.51 13.39 -0.89
CA LEU A 60 3.39 13.79 -2.30
C LEU A 60 2.02 13.47 -2.91
N GLN A 61 1.33 12.44 -2.40
CA GLN A 61 0.08 11.89 -2.91
C GLN A 61 -1.15 12.76 -2.70
N LEU A 62 -1.13 13.65 -1.72
CA LEU A 62 -2.27 14.51 -1.38
C LEU A 62 -2.20 15.84 -2.13
N LYS A 63 -3.34 16.50 -2.23
CA LYS A 63 -3.43 17.83 -2.84
C LYS A 63 -2.70 18.90 -2.03
N PRO A 64 -2.27 20.00 -2.67
CA PRO A 64 -1.57 21.09 -1.99
C PRO A 64 -2.38 21.71 -0.83
N GLU A 65 -3.69 21.88 -1.00
CA GLU A 65 -4.58 22.41 0.03
C GLU A 65 -4.70 21.51 1.27
N THR A 66 -4.35 20.23 1.14
CA THR A 66 -4.32 19.25 2.23
C THR A 66 -2.91 19.10 2.84
N GLY A 67 -1.92 19.79 2.29
CA GLY A 67 -0.52 19.72 2.75
C GLY A 67 0.36 18.76 1.94
N GLY A 68 -0.12 18.23 0.83
CA GLY A 68 0.61 17.39 -0.11
C GLY A 68 1.28 18.18 -1.25
N LYS A 69 1.58 17.49 -2.35
CA LYS A 69 2.18 18.07 -3.56
C LYS A 69 1.33 17.85 -4.81
N GLY A 70 0.29 17.03 -4.75
CA GLY A 70 -0.63 16.82 -5.85
C GLY A 70 0.00 16.20 -7.10
N VAL A 71 0.94 15.26 -6.92
CA VAL A 71 1.70 14.69 -8.04
C VAL A 71 0.86 13.81 -8.99
N GLY A 72 -0.40 13.54 -8.67
CA GLY A 72 -1.25 12.60 -9.41
C GLY A 72 -0.85 11.15 -9.25
N ARG A 73 -1.59 10.24 -9.88
CA ARG A 73 -1.31 8.79 -9.77
C ARG A 73 -0.08 8.37 -10.55
N VAL A 74 0.14 8.97 -11.72
CA VAL A 74 1.36 8.76 -12.50
C VAL A 74 2.58 9.26 -11.72
N GLY A 75 2.50 10.45 -11.12
CA GLY A 75 3.58 10.97 -10.27
C GLY A 75 3.84 10.10 -9.04
N MET A 76 2.77 9.57 -8.42
CA MET A 76 2.93 8.59 -7.34
C MET A 76 3.66 7.33 -7.83
N ALA A 77 3.30 6.79 -9.01
CA ALA A 77 3.95 5.59 -9.54
C ALA A 77 5.46 5.79 -9.71
N VAL A 78 5.85 6.93 -10.26
CA VAL A 78 7.26 7.31 -10.45
C VAL A 78 8.00 7.48 -9.11
N CYS A 79 7.38 8.20 -8.15
CA CYS A 79 8.00 8.53 -6.88
C CYS A 79 8.05 7.33 -5.91
N TYR A 80 6.96 6.57 -5.80
CA TYR A 80 6.87 5.44 -4.88
C TYR A 80 7.81 4.30 -5.26
N GLU A 81 8.06 4.09 -6.55
CA GLU A 81 9.06 3.14 -7.01
C GLU A 81 10.44 3.48 -6.46
N GLU A 82 10.86 4.76 -6.49
CA GLU A 82 12.14 5.17 -5.92
C GLU A 82 12.15 5.16 -4.38
N MET A 83 11.06 5.58 -3.72
CA MET A 83 10.92 5.50 -2.26
C MET A 83 11.12 4.06 -1.76
N ASN A 84 10.60 3.10 -2.49
CA ASN A 84 10.60 1.69 -2.11
C ASN A 84 11.81 0.90 -2.61
N ARG A 85 12.86 1.56 -3.10
CA ARG A 85 14.19 0.94 -3.17
C ARG A 85 14.76 0.63 -1.79
N SER A 86 14.18 1.20 -0.74
CA SER A 86 14.45 0.85 0.65
C SER A 86 13.21 0.30 1.35
N ILE A 87 13.41 -0.68 2.23
CA ILE A 87 12.38 -1.22 3.11
C ILE A 87 11.80 -0.15 4.06
N PHE A 88 12.57 0.89 4.38
CA PHE A 88 12.18 1.99 5.26
C PHE A 88 11.52 3.17 4.52
N GLY A 89 11.64 3.23 3.20
CA GLY A 89 11.19 4.37 2.40
C GLY A 89 9.72 4.76 2.62
N PRO A 90 8.74 3.84 2.57
CA PRO A 90 7.33 4.18 2.69
C PRO A 90 6.98 4.98 3.94
N VAL A 91 7.50 4.59 5.10
CA VAL A 91 7.18 5.25 6.37
C VAL A 91 7.91 6.59 6.53
N VAL A 92 9.07 6.76 5.88
CA VAL A 92 9.85 8.01 5.90
C VAL A 92 9.11 9.13 5.16
N PHE A 93 8.48 8.83 4.02
CA PHE A 93 7.81 9.84 3.18
C PHE A 93 6.30 9.98 3.46
N ASN A 94 5.78 9.34 4.52
CA ASN A 94 4.35 9.25 4.85
C ASN A 94 3.52 8.67 3.68
N SER A 95 4.06 7.67 3.02
CA SER A 95 3.48 6.97 1.89
C SER A 95 3.21 5.48 2.16
N ALA A 96 3.31 5.07 3.44
CA ALA A 96 3.06 3.70 3.86
C ALA A 96 1.55 3.41 4.01
N ALA A 97 1.18 2.15 3.78
CA ALA A 97 -0.12 1.64 4.21
C ALA A 97 -0.15 1.49 5.75
N PRO A 98 -1.32 1.62 6.38
CA PRO A 98 -2.62 1.96 5.80
C PRO A 98 -2.85 3.45 5.64
N ASP A 99 -1.95 4.31 6.15
CA ASP A 99 -2.13 5.76 6.26
C ASP A 99 -2.36 6.42 4.89
N ASP A 100 -1.60 6.04 3.86
CA ASP A 100 -1.74 6.64 2.53
C ASP A 100 -3.15 6.44 1.94
N GLY A 101 -3.71 5.24 2.02
CA GLY A 101 -5.05 4.93 1.57
C GLY A 101 -6.13 5.61 2.41
N ASN A 102 -5.92 5.69 3.73
CA ASN A 102 -6.85 6.36 4.65
C ASN A 102 -6.86 7.87 4.42
N MET A 103 -5.69 8.49 4.24
CA MET A 103 -5.57 9.91 3.89
C MET A 103 -6.28 10.24 2.58
N MET A 104 -6.07 9.43 1.54
CA MET A 104 -6.72 9.63 0.24
C MET A 104 -8.26 9.48 0.33
N LEU A 105 -8.76 8.54 1.13
CA LEU A 105 -10.20 8.41 1.37
C LEU A 105 -10.75 9.65 2.09
N LEU A 106 -10.14 10.04 3.20
CA LEU A 106 -10.58 11.21 4.00
C LEU A 106 -10.50 12.51 3.19
N GLU A 107 -9.46 12.68 2.36
CA GLU A 107 -9.34 13.82 1.45
C GLU A 107 -10.49 13.86 0.44
N ALA A 108 -10.84 12.71 -0.14
CA ALA A 108 -11.87 12.61 -1.18
C ALA A 108 -13.29 12.85 -0.66
N VAL A 109 -13.62 12.34 0.55
CA VAL A 109 -15.03 12.27 1.00
C VAL A 109 -15.30 12.85 2.39
N GLY A 110 -14.27 13.20 3.15
CA GLY A 110 -14.46 13.81 4.48
C GLY A 110 -15.08 15.20 4.39
N THR A 111 -15.97 15.54 5.34
CA THR A 111 -16.42 16.91 5.53
C THR A 111 -15.25 17.79 6.00
N PRO A 112 -15.35 19.13 5.91
CA PRO A 112 -14.30 20.01 6.44
C PRO A 112 -13.92 19.72 7.90
N ALA A 113 -14.90 19.48 8.75
CA ALA A 113 -14.68 19.14 10.17
C ALA A 113 -14.01 17.77 10.34
N GLN A 114 -14.42 16.78 9.53
CA GLN A 114 -13.77 15.46 9.55
C GLN A 114 -12.34 15.53 9.03
N LYS A 115 -12.06 16.33 8.01
CA LYS A 115 -10.68 16.52 7.49
C LYS A 115 -9.79 17.17 8.55
N GLU A 116 -10.25 18.21 9.21
CA GLU A 116 -9.48 18.85 10.28
C GLU A 116 -9.19 17.88 11.43
N LYS A 117 -10.21 17.16 11.89
CA LYS A 117 -10.08 16.26 13.04
C LYS A 117 -9.34 14.98 12.74
N TRP A 118 -9.60 14.34 11.58
CA TRP A 118 -9.16 12.96 11.29
C TRP A 118 -8.05 12.88 10.25
N LEU A 119 -8.01 13.78 9.26
CA LEU A 119 -7.01 13.76 8.22
C LEU A 119 -5.75 14.57 8.57
N ALA A 120 -5.93 15.80 9.02
CA ALA A 120 -4.83 16.73 9.24
C ALA A 120 -3.73 16.19 10.18
N PRO A 121 -4.03 15.51 11.31
CA PRO A 121 -3.00 14.94 12.18
C PRO A 121 -2.20 13.82 11.50
N ILE A 122 -2.83 13.01 10.62
CA ILE A 122 -2.14 11.95 9.85
C ILE A 122 -1.20 12.60 8.81
N VAL A 123 -1.68 13.63 8.13
CA VAL A 123 -0.87 14.40 7.15
C VAL A 123 0.35 15.02 7.82
N ARG A 124 0.18 15.60 9.02
CA ARG A 124 1.30 16.12 9.80
C ARG A 124 2.20 15.03 10.39
N GLY A 125 1.81 13.74 10.28
CA GLY A 125 2.55 12.59 10.82
C GLY A 125 2.60 12.57 12.35
N GLU A 126 1.64 13.20 13.01
CA GLU A 126 1.49 13.23 14.48
C GLU A 126 0.85 11.95 15.00
N VAL A 127 -0.01 11.33 14.19
CA VAL A 127 -0.71 10.09 14.50
C VAL A 127 -0.65 9.11 13.33
N ARG A 128 -0.80 7.83 13.65
CA ARG A 128 -1.05 6.76 12.70
C ARG A 128 -2.55 6.46 12.63
N SER A 129 -2.97 5.84 11.53
CA SER A 129 -4.34 5.41 11.34
C SER A 129 -4.44 3.93 11.00
N ALA A 130 -5.62 3.33 11.18
CA ALA A 130 -5.91 1.97 10.78
C ALA A 130 -7.24 1.87 10.03
N PHE A 131 -7.37 0.83 9.19
CA PHE A 131 -8.58 0.53 8.44
C PHE A 131 -9.15 -0.81 8.90
N ALA A 132 -10.20 -0.75 9.73
CA ALA A 132 -10.80 -1.91 10.38
C ALA A 132 -11.97 -2.46 9.54
N MET A 133 -11.66 -3.39 8.62
CA MET A 133 -12.67 -3.97 7.72
C MET A 133 -12.75 -5.49 7.84
N THR A 134 -11.66 -6.20 7.64
CA THR A 134 -11.60 -7.66 7.57
C THR A 134 -11.98 -8.32 8.90
N GLU A 135 -12.70 -9.44 8.82
CA GLU A 135 -13.19 -10.20 9.98
C GLU A 135 -12.66 -11.63 9.98
N PRO A 136 -12.53 -12.26 11.15
CA PRO A 136 -12.27 -13.69 11.23
C PRO A 136 -13.48 -14.48 10.71
N HIS A 137 -13.22 -15.73 10.27
CA HIS A 137 -14.30 -16.63 9.89
C HIS A 137 -15.33 -16.80 11.04
N PRO A 138 -16.63 -16.78 10.77
CA PRO A 138 -17.31 -16.81 9.46
C PRO A 138 -17.64 -15.42 8.87
N GLY A 139 -17.04 -14.36 9.39
CA GLY A 139 -17.28 -12.97 8.92
C GLY A 139 -16.60 -12.63 7.61
N GLY A 140 -16.65 -11.34 7.27
CA GLY A 140 -16.17 -10.80 5.99
C GLY A 140 -14.65 -10.78 5.86
N GLY A 141 -14.13 -11.74 5.08
CA GLY A 141 -12.74 -11.75 4.61
C GLY A 141 -12.61 -11.00 3.28
N SER A 142 -12.33 -11.75 2.20
CA SER A 142 -12.29 -11.21 0.83
C SER A 142 -13.65 -10.79 0.29
N ASP A 143 -14.74 -11.26 0.89
CA ASP A 143 -16.11 -10.88 0.57
C ASP A 143 -16.72 -10.00 1.69
N PRO A 144 -16.80 -8.67 1.46
CA PRO A 144 -17.41 -7.75 2.42
C PRO A 144 -18.89 -8.02 2.68
N GLY A 145 -19.59 -8.70 1.77
CA GLY A 145 -20.98 -9.07 1.94
C GLY A 145 -21.24 -10.00 3.13
N MET A 146 -20.19 -10.73 3.58
CA MET A 146 -20.24 -11.62 4.73
C MET A 146 -19.99 -10.93 6.09
N MET A 147 -19.84 -9.60 6.11
CA MET A 147 -19.51 -8.84 7.32
C MET A 147 -20.55 -9.06 8.43
N LEU A 148 -20.06 -9.37 9.64
CA LEU A 148 -20.88 -9.64 10.83
C LEU A 148 -20.82 -8.51 11.87
N THR A 149 -19.77 -7.70 11.89
CA THR A 149 -19.69 -6.53 12.78
C THR A 149 -20.87 -5.61 12.51
N ARG A 150 -21.67 -5.31 13.54
CA ARG A 150 -22.91 -4.53 13.47
C ARG A 150 -22.75 -3.17 14.10
N ALA A 151 -23.40 -2.18 13.49
CA ALA A 151 -23.59 -0.84 14.00
C ALA A 151 -25.08 -0.62 14.27
N GLU A 152 -25.47 -0.61 15.54
CA GLU A 152 -26.84 -0.45 15.98
C GLU A 152 -27.15 1.02 16.22
N LYS A 153 -28.06 1.58 15.42
CA LYS A 153 -28.47 2.98 15.53
C LYS A 153 -29.28 3.21 16.80
N GLN A 154 -28.92 4.23 17.55
CA GLN A 154 -29.57 4.62 18.80
C GLN A 154 -30.62 5.74 18.56
N PRO A 155 -31.56 5.96 19.51
CA PRO A 155 -32.59 7.00 19.37
C PRO A 155 -32.03 8.42 19.21
N ASP A 156 -30.82 8.69 19.73
CA ASP A 156 -30.14 9.99 19.63
C ASP A 156 -29.36 10.13 18.28
N GLY A 157 -29.47 9.14 17.39
CA GLY A 157 -28.80 9.11 16.12
C GLY A 157 -27.33 8.59 16.17
N SER A 158 -26.78 8.32 17.36
CA SER A 158 -25.49 7.66 17.53
C SER A 158 -25.56 6.18 17.15
N TYR A 159 -24.40 5.52 17.13
CA TYR A 159 -24.32 4.09 16.84
C TYR A 159 -23.56 3.38 17.96
N ARG A 160 -23.95 2.14 18.26
CA ARG A 160 -23.18 1.22 19.07
C ARG A 160 -22.66 0.07 18.21
N ILE A 161 -21.35 -0.17 18.29
CA ILE A 161 -20.67 -1.16 17.45
C ILE A 161 -20.39 -2.41 18.26
N TYR A 162 -20.70 -3.58 17.66
CA TYR A 162 -20.43 -4.91 18.21
C TYR A 162 -19.83 -5.81 17.14
N GLY A 163 -18.84 -6.62 17.51
CA GLY A 163 -18.24 -7.60 16.62
C GLY A 163 -16.73 -7.67 16.71
N ARG A 164 -16.11 -8.28 15.69
CA ARG A 164 -14.67 -8.50 15.65
C ARG A 164 -14.07 -8.12 14.30
N LYS A 165 -12.85 -7.61 14.35
CA LYS A 165 -12.00 -7.37 13.20
C LYS A 165 -10.65 -8.03 13.42
N TRP A 166 -10.00 -8.45 12.33
CA TRP A 166 -8.67 -9.02 12.43
C TRP A 166 -7.77 -8.61 11.24
N PHE A 167 -6.49 -8.88 11.37
CA PHE A 167 -5.47 -8.40 10.41
C PHE A 167 -5.56 -6.89 10.18
N ILE A 168 -5.86 -6.14 11.25
CA ILE A 168 -5.94 -4.69 11.16
C ILE A 168 -4.54 -4.13 11.34
N THR A 169 -3.93 -3.77 10.22
CA THR A 169 -2.57 -3.27 10.13
C THR A 169 -2.40 -1.96 10.87
N GLY A 170 -1.37 -1.88 11.71
CA GLY A 170 -1.01 -0.68 12.46
C GLY A 170 -1.91 -0.39 13.66
N ALA A 171 -2.91 -1.22 13.98
CA ALA A 171 -3.90 -0.93 15.02
C ALA A 171 -3.30 -0.75 16.42
N GLY A 172 -2.16 -1.41 16.72
CA GLY A 172 -1.48 -1.28 18.02
C GLY A 172 -0.92 0.11 18.29
N GLU A 173 -0.66 0.91 17.26
CA GLU A 173 -0.13 2.28 17.38
C GLU A 173 -1.06 3.34 16.78
N ALA A 174 -2.14 2.92 16.11
CA ALA A 174 -3.07 3.86 15.51
C ALA A 174 -3.83 4.65 16.57
N SER A 175 -3.99 5.95 16.33
CA SER A 175 -4.90 6.80 17.12
C SER A 175 -6.24 7.00 16.41
N HIS A 176 -6.25 6.99 15.08
CA HIS A 176 -7.43 7.21 14.26
C HIS A 176 -7.81 5.93 13.51
N PHE A 177 -9.08 5.60 13.50
CA PHE A 177 -9.60 4.41 12.87
C PHE A 177 -10.73 4.71 11.89
N ILE A 178 -10.71 4.03 10.75
CA ILE A 178 -11.84 3.93 9.83
C ILE A 178 -12.39 2.52 9.95
N LEU A 179 -13.62 2.39 10.44
CA LEU A 179 -14.28 1.12 10.68
C LEU A 179 -15.42 0.90 9.68
N ILE A 180 -15.48 -0.27 9.07
CA ILE A 180 -16.62 -0.68 8.26
C ILE A 180 -17.47 -1.66 9.08
N ALA A 181 -18.75 -1.35 9.21
CA ALA A 181 -19.70 -2.18 9.93
C ALA A 181 -21.07 -2.20 9.23
N ARG A 182 -21.87 -3.22 9.54
CA ARG A 182 -23.20 -3.44 8.99
C ARG A 182 -24.24 -2.62 9.74
N THR A 183 -24.97 -1.76 9.03
CA THR A 183 -26.10 -0.97 9.54
C THR A 183 -27.46 -1.55 9.11
N SER A 184 -27.50 -2.37 8.06
CA SER A 184 -28.72 -3.04 7.62
C SER A 184 -28.41 -4.31 6.82
N ASP A 185 -29.42 -5.09 6.52
CA ASP A 185 -29.29 -6.32 5.69
C ASP A 185 -29.43 -6.04 4.18
N ASP A 186 -29.49 -4.77 3.76
CA ASP A 186 -29.49 -4.43 2.33
C ASP A 186 -28.16 -4.88 1.68
N PRO A 187 -28.21 -5.71 0.62
CA PRO A 187 -27.00 -6.25 0.01
C PRO A 187 -26.13 -5.21 -0.70
N ARG A 188 -26.68 -4.02 -1.00
CA ARG A 188 -25.97 -2.93 -1.68
C ARG A 188 -25.57 -1.79 -0.74
N ARG A 189 -26.42 -1.49 0.23
CA ARG A 189 -26.29 -0.36 1.14
C ARG A 189 -26.28 -0.78 2.61
N GLY A 190 -26.04 -2.03 2.92
CA GLY A 190 -26.00 -2.54 4.28
C GLY A 190 -24.75 -2.18 5.07
N LEU A 191 -23.70 -1.66 4.44
CA LEU A 191 -22.45 -1.32 5.11
C LEU A 191 -22.29 0.20 5.25
N SER A 192 -21.77 0.64 6.38
CA SER A 192 -21.43 2.05 6.67
C SER A 192 -19.99 2.17 7.13
N ALA A 193 -19.41 3.35 6.95
CA ALA A 193 -18.06 3.68 7.39
C ALA A 193 -18.09 4.66 8.55
N PHE A 194 -17.31 4.38 9.60
CA PHE A 194 -17.27 5.10 10.85
C PHE A 194 -15.87 5.55 11.21
N LEU A 195 -15.75 6.71 11.85
CA LEU A 195 -14.50 7.25 12.37
C LEU A 195 -14.50 7.15 13.90
N PHE A 196 -13.43 6.61 14.49
CA PHE A 196 -13.29 6.61 15.95
C PHE A 196 -11.84 6.81 16.38
N HIS A 197 -11.66 7.29 17.61
CA HIS A 197 -10.36 7.52 18.23
C HIS A 197 -10.03 6.40 19.22
N LYS A 198 -8.75 6.09 19.35
CA LYS A 198 -8.27 5.01 20.24
C LYS A 198 -8.76 5.11 21.70
N ASP A 199 -8.96 6.33 22.21
CA ASP A 199 -9.34 6.56 23.60
C ASP A 199 -10.87 6.42 23.85
N GLN A 200 -11.67 6.14 22.80
CA GLN A 200 -13.09 5.86 22.99
C GLN A 200 -13.27 4.48 23.65
N PRO A 201 -14.15 4.35 24.67
CA PRO A 201 -14.42 3.06 25.30
C PRO A 201 -15.28 2.15 24.40
N GLY A 202 -15.33 0.86 24.72
CA GLY A 202 -16.17 -0.13 24.02
C GLY A 202 -15.47 -0.86 22.90
N TRP A 203 -14.14 -0.87 22.89
CA TRP A 203 -13.33 -1.70 22.03
C TRP A 203 -12.00 -2.05 22.69
N SER A 204 -11.36 -3.11 22.20
CA SER A 204 -10.03 -3.51 22.67
C SER A 204 -9.26 -4.26 21.57
N ILE A 205 -7.93 -4.31 21.72
CA ILE A 205 -7.08 -5.22 20.98
C ILE A 205 -7.07 -6.55 21.72
N VAL A 206 -7.55 -7.62 21.07
CA VAL A 206 -7.56 -8.98 21.60
C VAL A 206 -6.14 -9.55 21.60
N ARG A 207 -5.43 -9.35 20.49
CA ARG A 207 -4.03 -9.77 20.32
C ARG A 207 -3.39 -9.10 19.12
N ARG A 208 -2.08 -9.01 19.15
CA ARG A 208 -1.25 -8.86 17.95
C ARG A 208 -1.11 -10.22 17.30
N ILE A 209 -1.40 -10.34 16.02
CA ILE A 209 -1.40 -11.61 15.30
C ILE A 209 0.03 -11.91 14.87
N PRO A 210 0.65 -13.03 15.31
CA PRO A 210 1.98 -13.43 14.84
C PRO A 210 1.92 -13.73 13.33
N ILE A 211 2.84 -13.16 12.58
CA ILE A 211 2.99 -13.38 11.13
C ILE A 211 4.41 -13.88 10.82
N MET A 212 4.70 -14.14 9.54
CA MET A 212 6.05 -14.50 9.10
C MET A 212 7.08 -13.39 9.36
N GLY A 213 6.62 -12.18 9.69
CA GLY A 213 7.44 -10.98 9.72
C GLY A 213 7.85 -10.51 8.31
N PRO A 214 8.44 -9.32 8.18
CA PRO A 214 8.46 -8.32 9.25
C PRO A 214 7.05 -7.81 9.56
N GLU A 215 6.88 -7.23 10.76
CA GLU A 215 5.61 -6.62 11.12
C GLU A 215 5.68 -5.10 10.90
N GLU A 216 4.63 -4.49 10.37
CA GLU A 216 4.49 -3.03 10.32
C GLU A 216 4.37 -2.46 11.75
N HIS A 217 4.75 -1.19 11.93
CA HIS A 217 4.56 -0.50 13.22
C HIS A 217 3.12 -0.64 13.70
N GLY A 218 2.93 -1.09 14.94
CA GLY A 218 1.62 -1.42 15.51
C GLY A 218 1.08 -2.79 15.12
N GLY A 219 1.79 -3.57 14.30
CA GLY A 219 1.49 -4.96 13.93
C GLY A 219 0.16 -5.13 13.18
N HIS A 220 -0.24 -6.39 13.05
CA HIS A 220 -1.58 -6.77 12.58
C HIS A 220 -2.41 -7.25 13.77
N CYS A 221 -3.45 -6.52 14.13
CA CYS A 221 -4.21 -6.81 15.35
C CYS A 221 -5.56 -7.47 15.07
N GLU A 222 -5.98 -8.30 16.01
CA GLU A 222 -7.36 -8.71 16.20
C GLU A 222 -8.00 -7.76 17.20
N MET A 223 -9.17 -7.22 16.84
CA MET A 223 -9.91 -6.22 17.62
C MET A 223 -11.30 -6.73 17.95
N GLU A 224 -11.78 -6.42 19.13
CA GLU A 224 -13.14 -6.68 19.58
C GLU A 224 -13.86 -5.35 19.87
N PHE A 225 -15.11 -5.29 19.48
CA PHE A 225 -16.01 -4.17 19.73
C PHE A 225 -17.17 -4.66 20.59
N ASP A 226 -17.35 -4.03 21.74
CA ASP A 226 -18.43 -4.29 22.70
C ASP A 226 -19.06 -2.98 23.15
N GLY A 227 -19.92 -2.43 22.28
CA GLY A 227 -20.65 -1.21 22.54
C GLY A 227 -19.87 0.09 22.27
N LEU A 228 -18.83 0.06 21.38
CA LEU A 228 -18.16 1.29 20.96
C LEU A 228 -19.17 2.29 20.42
N GLN A 229 -19.25 3.46 21.06
CA GLN A 229 -20.20 4.50 20.70
C GLN A 229 -19.62 5.46 19.65
N ILE A 230 -20.35 5.65 18.56
CA ILE A 230 -19.97 6.54 17.45
C ILE A 230 -21.01 7.65 17.31
N SER A 231 -20.57 8.91 17.38
CA SER A 231 -21.40 10.08 17.10
C SER A 231 -21.84 10.10 15.63
N PRO A 232 -23.05 10.63 15.32
CA PRO A 232 -23.50 10.84 13.95
C PRO A 232 -22.50 11.61 13.08
N ASP A 233 -21.79 12.58 13.65
CA ASP A 233 -20.77 13.39 12.94
C ASP A 233 -19.54 12.57 12.49
N ASN A 234 -19.37 11.39 13.04
CA ASN A 234 -18.27 10.47 12.72
C ASN A 234 -18.70 9.38 11.72
N VAL A 235 -19.88 9.46 11.15
CA VAL A 235 -20.25 8.65 9.98
C VAL A 235 -19.57 9.27 8.75
N LEU A 236 -18.75 8.49 8.07
CA LEU A 236 -18.06 8.95 6.87
C LEU A 236 -18.98 8.80 5.66
N MET A 237 -19.21 9.88 4.93
CA MET A 237 -20.25 9.98 3.88
C MET A 237 -21.66 9.90 4.48
N THR A 238 -22.49 8.96 4.04
CA THR A 238 -23.82 8.72 4.61
C THR A 238 -23.97 7.26 5.02
N GLU A 239 -24.94 7.00 5.89
CA GLU A 239 -25.33 5.62 6.24
C GLU A 239 -25.63 4.81 4.98
N GLY A 240 -25.06 3.62 4.87
CA GLY A 240 -25.19 2.75 3.71
C GLY A 240 -24.16 2.97 2.60
N ASP A 241 -23.25 3.94 2.75
CA ASP A 241 -22.18 4.19 1.75
C ASP A 241 -20.85 3.47 2.07
N GLY A 242 -20.82 2.58 3.06
CA GLY A 242 -19.59 1.88 3.48
C GLY A 242 -18.92 1.08 2.35
N SER A 243 -19.69 0.42 1.49
CA SER A 243 -19.16 -0.26 0.32
C SER A 243 -18.51 0.71 -0.67
N ARG A 244 -19.11 1.88 -0.88
CA ARG A 244 -18.56 2.94 -1.74
C ARG A 244 -17.29 3.54 -1.14
N ALA A 245 -17.29 3.85 0.16
CA ALA A 245 -16.09 4.32 0.88
C ALA A 245 -14.94 3.31 0.76
N THR A 246 -15.24 2.03 0.95
CA THR A 246 -14.27 0.93 0.77
C THR A 246 -13.67 0.91 -0.63
N GLN A 247 -14.47 1.07 -1.69
CA GLN A 247 -13.95 1.08 -3.06
C GLN A 247 -13.10 2.32 -3.36
N ILE A 248 -13.48 3.50 -2.85
CA ILE A 248 -12.69 4.72 -2.96
C ILE A 248 -11.33 4.55 -2.28
N ARG A 249 -11.28 3.87 -1.13
CA ARG A 249 -10.05 3.60 -0.38
C ARG A 249 -9.19 2.52 -1.04
N LEU A 250 -9.78 1.36 -1.39
CA LEU A 250 -9.03 0.20 -1.85
C LEU A 250 -8.55 0.32 -3.30
N GLY A 251 -9.27 1.04 -4.17
CA GLY A 251 -8.85 1.23 -5.55
C GLY A 251 -7.43 1.79 -5.67
N PRO A 252 -7.18 3.01 -5.17
CA PRO A 252 -5.85 3.60 -5.14
C PRO A 252 -4.85 2.82 -4.28
N ALA A 253 -5.27 2.28 -3.12
CA ALA A 253 -4.38 1.57 -2.21
C ALA A 253 -3.75 0.32 -2.85
N ARG A 254 -4.53 -0.44 -3.62
CA ARG A 254 -4.01 -1.58 -4.40
C ARG A 254 -2.90 -1.16 -5.34
N LEU A 255 -3.08 -0.04 -6.02
CA LEU A 255 -2.08 0.47 -6.95
C LEU A 255 -0.83 0.99 -6.23
N THR A 256 -0.97 1.65 -5.06
CA THR A 256 0.18 2.08 -4.26
C THR A 256 0.99 0.90 -3.73
N HIS A 257 0.35 -0.22 -3.40
CA HIS A 257 1.07 -1.46 -3.12
C HIS A 257 1.90 -1.94 -4.31
N CYS A 258 1.33 -1.94 -5.53
CA CYS A 258 2.06 -2.31 -6.74
C CYS A 258 3.30 -1.42 -6.97
N MET A 259 3.17 -0.11 -6.75
CA MET A 259 4.27 0.85 -6.86
C MET A 259 5.40 0.53 -5.87
N ARG A 260 5.05 0.17 -4.62
CA ARG A 260 6.02 -0.24 -3.59
C ARG A 260 6.72 -1.54 -3.97
N TRP A 261 5.98 -2.53 -4.44
CA TRP A 261 6.56 -3.82 -4.84
C TRP A 261 7.49 -3.71 -6.04
N LEU A 262 7.26 -2.77 -6.95
CA LEU A 262 8.19 -2.46 -8.04
C LEU A 262 9.53 -1.95 -7.51
N GLY A 263 9.53 -1.02 -6.57
CA GLY A 263 10.75 -0.50 -5.96
C GLY A 263 11.57 -1.61 -5.28
N LEU A 264 10.92 -2.45 -4.48
CA LEU A 264 11.57 -3.62 -3.86
C LEU A 264 12.08 -4.63 -4.88
N SER A 265 11.34 -4.87 -5.98
CA SER A 265 11.78 -5.77 -7.05
C SER A 265 13.06 -5.27 -7.73
N LYS A 266 13.13 -3.96 -8.01
CA LYS A 266 14.35 -3.31 -8.52
C LYS A 266 15.51 -3.45 -7.54
N ARG A 267 15.27 -3.21 -6.25
CA ARG A 267 16.28 -3.35 -5.20
C ARG A 267 16.85 -4.78 -5.14
N CYS A 268 16.00 -5.78 -5.23
CA CYS A 268 16.42 -7.18 -5.27
C CYS A 268 17.34 -7.45 -6.46
N LEU A 269 16.98 -6.96 -7.65
CA LEU A 269 17.80 -7.13 -8.86
C LEU A 269 19.13 -6.37 -8.76
N GLU A 270 19.15 -5.15 -8.20
CA GLU A 270 20.38 -4.37 -7.94
C GLU A 270 21.36 -5.14 -7.03
N ILE A 271 20.85 -5.72 -5.92
CA ILE A 271 21.66 -6.52 -5.00
C ILE A 271 22.23 -7.76 -5.71
N ALA A 272 21.41 -8.45 -6.50
CA ALA A 272 21.82 -9.61 -7.27
C ALA A 272 22.91 -9.27 -8.30
N GLN A 273 22.73 -8.16 -9.05
CA GLN A 273 23.70 -7.69 -10.04
C GLN A 273 25.04 -7.32 -9.41
N SER A 274 25.02 -6.56 -8.31
CA SER A 274 26.24 -6.16 -7.59
C SER A 274 27.02 -7.39 -7.14
N TYR A 275 26.35 -8.34 -6.47
CA TYR A 275 27.02 -9.55 -6.01
C TYR A 275 27.55 -10.41 -7.18
N ALA A 276 26.79 -10.60 -8.24
CA ALA A 276 27.20 -11.39 -9.38
C ALA A 276 28.43 -10.80 -10.11
N ALA A 277 28.55 -9.46 -10.14
CA ALA A 277 29.69 -8.77 -10.75
C ALA A 277 31.00 -8.93 -9.96
N GLU A 278 30.90 -9.17 -8.64
CA GLU A 278 32.05 -9.32 -7.75
C GLU A 278 32.43 -10.78 -7.51
N ARG A 279 31.42 -11.65 -7.34
CA ARG A 279 31.61 -13.04 -6.94
C ARG A 279 32.28 -13.88 -8.03
N TYR A 280 33.47 -14.40 -7.72
CA TYR A 280 34.21 -15.31 -8.55
C TYR A 280 34.14 -16.76 -8.05
N GLY A 281 33.95 -17.74 -8.92
CA GLY A 281 33.91 -19.14 -8.57
C GLY A 281 33.94 -20.05 -9.83
N PHE A 282 34.61 -21.18 -9.74
CA PHE A 282 34.77 -22.13 -10.84
C PHE A 282 35.34 -21.49 -12.13
N GLY A 283 36.34 -20.61 -11.98
CA GLY A 283 37.09 -20.04 -13.08
C GLY A 283 36.50 -18.76 -13.72
N VAL A 284 35.30 -18.30 -13.33
CA VAL A 284 34.66 -17.10 -13.90
C VAL A 284 33.85 -16.35 -12.83
N LYS A 285 33.49 -15.09 -13.11
CA LYS A 285 32.50 -14.36 -12.30
C LYS A 285 31.13 -14.95 -12.49
N LEU A 286 30.25 -14.80 -11.48
CA LEU A 286 28.85 -15.22 -11.62
C LEU A 286 28.16 -14.47 -12.76
N ALA A 287 28.43 -13.19 -12.94
CA ALA A 287 27.85 -12.37 -14.01
C ALA A 287 28.18 -12.90 -15.43
N ASP A 288 29.27 -13.65 -15.59
CA ASP A 288 29.70 -14.20 -16.88
C ASP A 288 29.06 -15.55 -17.20
N ARG A 289 28.25 -16.09 -16.29
CA ARG A 289 27.52 -17.35 -16.51
C ARG A 289 26.20 -17.09 -17.22
N GLU A 290 25.97 -17.82 -18.32
CA GLU A 290 24.77 -17.72 -19.14
C GLU A 290 23.48 -17.91 -18.28
N SER A 291 23.47 -18.89 -17.37
CA SER A 291 22.32 -19.13 -16.47
C SER A 291 21.98 -17.92 -15.64
N ILE A 292 22.97 -17.22 -15.10
CA ILE A 292 22.78 -16.00 -14.29
C ILE A 292 22.27 -14.85 -15.17
N GLN A 293 22.83 -14.69 -16.37
CA GLN A 293 22.38 -13.67 -17.33
C GLN A 293 20.92 -13.88 -17.74
N LEU A 294 20.52 -15.12 -18.03
CA LEU A 294 19.14 -15.47 -18.36
C LEU A 294 18.19 -15.21 -17.18
N MET A 295 18.59 -15.57 -15.98
CA MET A 295 17.80 -15.31 -14.77
C MET A 295 17.57 -13.81 -14.55
N MET A 296 18.63 -13.00 -14.62
CA MET A 296 18.54 -11.54 -14.48
C MET A 296 17.70 -10.89 -15.59
N GLY A 297 17.92 -11.30 -16.85
CA GLY A 297 17.17 -10.79 -18.00
C GLY A 297 15.66 -11.04 -17.88
N LYS A 298 15.27 -12.26 -17.47
CA LYS A 298 13.86 -12.59 -17.21
C LYS A 298 13.26 -11.73 -16.10
N THR A 299 14.01 -11.50 -15.04
CA THR A 299 13.54 -10.68 -13.92
C THR A 299 13.41 -9.21 -14.31
N ALA A 300 14.38 -8.65 -15.04
CA ALA A 300 14.31 -7.28 -15.55
C ALA A 300 13.07 -7.10 -16.46
N MET A 301 12.80 -8.07 -17.35
CA MET A 301 11.62 -8.06 -18.20
C MET A 301 10.31 -8.13 -17.37
N ALA A 302 10.25 -8.97 -16.34
CA ALA A 302 9.07 -9.06 -15.47
C ALA A 302 8.79 -7.75 -14.70
N ILE A 303 9.86 -7.08 -14.23
CA ILE A 303 9.77 -5.77 -13.57
C ILE A 303 9.21 -4.73 -14.56
N GLU A 304 9.71 -4.69 -15.79
CA GLU A 304 9.26 -3.72 -16.79
C GLU A 304 7.79 -3.97 -17.19
N ILE A 305 7.37 -5.23 -17.36
CA ILE A 305 5.97 -5.58 -17.63
C ILE A 305 5.07 -5.08 -16.47
N ALA A 306 5.47 -5.35 -15.22
CA ALA A 306 4.72 -4.88 -14.05
C ALA A 306 4.65 -3.35 -14.00
N ARG A 307 5.77 -2.66 -14.30
CA ARG A 307 5.84 -1.19 -14.37
C ARG A 307 4.86 -0.63 -15.40
N LEU A 308 4.84 -1.17 -16.61
CA LEU A 308 3.94 -0.73 -17.66
C LEU A 308 2.46 -0.90 -17.26
N LEU A 309 2.10 -1.98 -16.58
CA LEU A 309 0.75 -2.18 -16.07
C LEU A 309 0.39 -1.19 -14.96
N VAL A 310 1.33 -0.91 -14.05
CA VAL A 310 1.15 0.09 -12.98
C VAL A 310 0.97 1.48 -13.58
N MET A 311 1.81 1.87 -14.53
CA MET A 311 1.74 3.17 -15.20
C MET A 311 0.43 3.32 -15.97
N LYS A 312 -0.03 2.27 -16.68
CA LYS A 312 -1.33 2.29 -17.37
C LYS A 312 -2.48 2.47 -16.38
N ALA A 313 -2.49 1.75 -15.27
CA ALA A 313 -3.52 1.89 -14.23
C ALA A 313 -3.52 3.29 -13.60
N ALA A 314 -2.34 3.84 -13.34
CA ALA A 314 -2.17 5.20 -12.81
C ALA A 314 -2.70 6.25 -13.77
N TRP A 315 -2.35 6.15 -15.04
CA TRP A 315 -2.80 7.04 -16.10
C TRP A 315 -4.33 7.00 -16.29
N GLU A 316 -4.95 5.81 -16.27
CA GLU A 316 -6.40 5.67 -16.34
C GLU A 316 -7.11 6.35 -15.14
N LEU A 317 -6.55 6.21 -13.93
CA LEU A 317 -7.09 6.88 -12.74
C LEU A 317 -6.96 8.40 -12.80
N ASP A 318 -5.85 8.94 -13.30
CA ASP A 318 -5.64 10.38 -13.43
C ASP A 318 -6.61 11.01 -14.46
N ARG A 319 -7.10 10.25 -15.42
CA ARG A 319 -8.15 10.64 -16.37
C ARG A 319 -9.58 10.51 -15.83
N GLY A 320 -9.74 10.13 -14.56
CA GLY A 320 -11.06 9.90 -13.95
C GLY A 320 -11.68 8.54 -14.25
N GLY A 321 -10.94 7.62 -14.87
CA GLY A 321 -11.37 6.26 -15.12
C GLY A 321 -11.45 5.44 -13.82
N LYS A 322 -12.25 4.38 -13.82
CA LYS A 322 -12.33 3.43 -12.69
C LYS A 322 -11.12 2.50 -12.59
N ALA A 323 -10.44 2.24 -13.70
CA ALA A 323 -9.23 1.43 -13.84
C ALA A 323 -9.27 0.05 -13.14
N GLN A 324 -10.45 -0.52 -12.90
CA GLN A 324 -10.60 -1.75 -12.11
C GLN A 324 -9.87 -2.95 -12.75
N LYS A 325 -9.95 -3.05 -14.08
CA LYS A 325 -9.24 -4.06 -14.87
C LYS A 325 -7.72 -3.86 -14.78
N GLU A 326 -7.26 -2.65 -15.02
CA GLU A 326 -5.85 -2.27 -15.05
C GLU A 326 -5.20 -2.46 -13.68
N VAL A 327 -5.86 -2.02 -12.61
CA VAL A 327 -5.41 -2.22 -11.22
C VAL A 327 -5.33 -3.72 -10.88
N SER A 328 -6.31 -4.53 -11.32
CA SER A 328 -6.27 -5.98 -11.07
C SER A 328 -5.12 -6.66 -11.82
N MET A 329 -4.86 -6.28 -13.08
CA MET A 329 -3.69 -6.77 -13.82
C MET A 329 -2.37 -6.38 -13.14
N ALA A 330 -2.23 -5.10 -12.78
CA ALA A 330 -1.04 -4.58 -12.12
C ALA A 330 -0.78 -5.29 -10.79
N LYS A 331 -1.84 -5.53 -9.98
CA LYS A 331 -1.71 -6.17 -8.67
C LYS A 331 -1.18 -7.60 -8.77
N VAL A 332 -1.78 -8.43 -9.62
CA VAL A 332 -1.32 -9.80 -9.79
C VAL A 332 0.10 -9.85 -10.33
N GLN A 333 0.39 -9.04 -11.36
CA GLN A 333 1.72 -9.04 -11.97
C GLN A 333 2.80 -8.52 -11.01
N ALA A 334 2.57 -7.37 -10.33
CA ALA A 334 3.58 -6.79 -9.45
C ALA A 334 3.86 -7.66 -8.22
N ALA A 335 2.81 -8.28 -7.62
CA ALA A 335 2.98 -9.19 -6.49
C ALA A 335 3.81 -10.42 -6.84
N ASN A 336 3.55 -11.03 -8.00
CA ASN A 336 4.31 -12.19 -8.47
C ASN A 336 5.74 -11.80 -8.90
N THR A 337 5.91 -10.62 -9.52
CA THR A 337 7.23 -10.09 -9.88
C THR A 337 8.11 -9.88 -8.67
N LEU A 338 7.59 -9.28 -7.58
CA LEU A 338 8.35 -9.12 -6.34
C LEU A 338 8.79 -10.46 -5.78
N HIS A 339 7.88 -11.43 -5.73
CA HIS A 339 8.20 -12.76 -5.19
C HIS A 339 9.30 -13.45 -6.02
N GLN A 340 9.21 -13.39 -7.34
CA GLN A 340 10.23 -13.93 -8.25
C GLN A 340 11.57 -13.19 -8.14
N ALA A 341 11.56 -11.86 -8.03
CA ALA A 341 12.76 -11.04 -7.95
C ALA A 341 13.55 -11.29 -6.66
N VAL A 342 12.87 -11.41 -5.52
CA VAL A 342 13.54 -11.67 -4.25
C VAL A 342 14.08 -13.09 -4.15
N ASP A 343 13.32 -14.08 -4.63
CA ASP A 343 13.76 -15.48 -4.67
C ASP A 343 15.02 -15.65 -5.54
N LEU A 344 15.02 -15.05 -6.73
CA LEU A 344 16.17 -14.99 -7.60
C LEU A 344 17.38 -14.30 -6.93
N ALA A 345 17.15 -13.17 -6.26
CA ALA A 345 18.23 -12.43 -5.62
C ALA A 345 18.87 -13.25 -4.50
N ILE A 346 18.07 -13.94 -3.68
CA ILE A 346 18.56 -14.87 -2.67
C ILE A 346 19.39 -15.98 -3.33
N GLN A 347 18.87 -16.61 -4.38
CA GLN A 347 19.54 -17.70 -5.08
C GLN A 347 20.91 -17.27 -5.63
N ILE A 348 21.01 -16.08 -6.23
CA ILE A 348 22.28 -15.55 -6.76
C ILE A 348 23.27 -15.22 -5.63
N ASN A 349 22.79 -14.65 -4.52
CA ASN A 349 23.63 -14.32 -3.38
C ASN A 349 24.01 -15.54 -2.51
N GLY A 350 23.36 -16.69 -2.72
CA GLY A 350 23.63 -17.92 -1.97
C GLY A 350 23.38 -17.73 -0.45
N ALA A 351 24.24 -18.26 0.39
CA ALA A 351 24.10 -18.19 1.86
C ALA A 351 23.97 -16.75 2.38
N ARG A 352 24.67 -15.79 1.77
CA ARG A 352 24.56 -14.37 2.13
C ARG A 352 23.14 -13.83 1.89
N GLY A 353 22.49 -14.23 0.80
CA GLY A 353 21.11 -13.82 0.51
C GLY A 353 20.07 -14.41 1.49
N TYR A 354 20.41 -15.53 2.10
CA TYR A 354 19.57 -16.20 3.12
C TYR A 354 19.82 -15.67 4.54
N SER A 355 20.90 -14.92 4.75
CA SER A 355 21.27 -14.34 6.04
C SER A 355 20.76 -12.90 6.19
N LYS A 356 20.81 -12.38 7.43
CA LYS A 356 20.53 -10.96 7.73
C LYS A 356 21.64 -9.99 7.32
N ASP A 357 22.71 -10.48 6.64
CA ASP A 357 23.74 -9.61 6.06
C ASP A 357 23.22 -8.81 4.84
N THR A 358 22.03 -9.15 4.38
CA THR A 358 21.31 -8.41 3.34
C THR A 358 19.83 -8.26 3.74
N VAL A 359 19.13 -7.30 3.14
CA VAL A 359 17.68 -7.12 3.35
C VAL A 359 16.82 -8.15 2.58
N LEU A 360 17.46 -9.10 1.86
CA LEU A 360 16.71 -10.02 0.99
C LEU A 360 15.81 -10.98 1.77
N GLU A 361 16.25 -11.48 2.90
CA GLU A 361 15.42 -12.37 3.72
C GLU A 361 14.21 -11.61 4.30
N TRP A 362 14.38 -10.34 4.69
CA TRP A 362 13.30 -9.45 5.11
C TRP A 362 12.29 -9.25 3.96
N ILE A 363 12.79 -8.91 2.76
CA ILE A 363 11.95 -8.70 1.58
C ILE A 363 11.24 -10.01 1.18
N TYR A 364 11.87 -11.17 1.32
CA TYR A 364 11.26 -12.47 1.00
C TYR A 364 10.04 -12.75 1.87
N ARG A 365 10.17 -12.58 3.18
CA ARG A 365 9.05 -12.73 4.12
C ARG A 365 7.94 -11.73 3.84
N TYR A 366 8.30 -10.46 3.61
CA TYR A 366 7.36 -9.41 3.24
C TYR A 366 6.66 -9.69 1.90
N ALA A 367 7.38 -10.16 0.89
CA ALA A 367 6.84 -10.43 -0.43
C ALA A 367 5.70 -11.46 -0.42
N ARG A 368 5.71 -12.40 0.56
CA ARG A 368 4.68 -13.45 0.60
C ARG A 368 3.27 -12.88 0.81
N GLN A 369 3.12 -11.81 1.57
CA GLN A 369 1.83 -11.16 1.78
C GLN A 369 1.29 -10.47 0.53
N ALA A 370 2.14 -10.01 -0.40
CA ALA A 370 1.73 -9.27 -1.58
C ALA A 370 0.65 -10.00 -2.41
N ARG A 371 0.66 -11.32 -2.41
CA ARG A 371 -0.32 -12.16 -3.09
C ARG A 371 -1.64 -12.35 -2.33
N LEU A 372 -1.74 -11.83 -1.10
CA LEU A 372 -2.87 -12.02 -0.18
C LEU A 372 -3.61 -10.72 0.12
N VAL A 373 -2.86 -9.62 0.37
CA VAL A 373 -3.41 -8.35 0.85
C VAL A 373 -4.23 -7.62 -0.21
N ASP A 374 -5.21 -6.83 0.22
CA ASP A 374 -6.11 -6.00 -0.59
C ASP A 374 -6.82 -6.79 -1.71
N GLY A 375 -7.07 -8.04 -1.47
CA GLY A 375 -7.61 -9.05 -2.38
C GLY A 375 -6.52 -10.00 -2.88
N ALA A 376 -6.73 -11.30 -2.65
CA ALA A 376 -5.83 -12.35 -3.15
C ALA A 376 -5.75 -12.34 -4.68
N ASP A 377 -4.67 -12.89 -5.24
CA ASP A 377 -4.46 -12.98 -6.69
C ASP A 377 -5.69 -13.58 -7.40
N GLU A 378 -6.31 -14.60 -6.80
CA GLU A 378 -7.49 -15.28 -7.32
C GLU A 378 -8.71 -14.35 -7.41
N VAL A 379 -8.89 -13.45 -6.43
CA VAL A 379 -9.97 -12.45 -6.44
C VAL A 379 -9.77 -11.48 -7.61
N HIS A 380 -8.55 -11.02 -7.85
CA HIS A 380 -8.24 -10.14 -8.97
C HIS A 380 -8.38 -10.84 -10.33
N GLN A 381 -7.96 -12.11 -10.42
CA GLN A 381 -8.17 -12.93 -11.63
C GLN A 381 -9.65 -13.16 -11.91
N MET A 382 -10.46 -13.37 -10.87
CA MET A 382 -11.93 -13.45 -11.00
C MET A 382 -12.52 -12.12 -11.51
N VAL A 383 -12.04 -10.97 -11.03
CA VAL A 383 -12.45 -9.65 -11.53
C VAL A 383 -12.09 -9.50 -13.00
N LEU A 384 -10.90 -9.93 -13.43
CA LEU A 384 -10.46 -9.89 -14.83
C LEU A 384 -11.35 -10.75 -15.72
N ASN A 385 -11.67 -11.99 -15.29
CA ASN A 385 -12.54 -12.88 -16.05
C ASN A 385 -13.97 -12.30 -16.19
N ARG A 386 -14.52 -11.73 -15.11
CA ARG A 386 -15.84 -11.05 -15.16
C ARG A 386 -15.81 -9.86 -16.12
N SER A 387 -14.73 -9.09 -16.14
CA SER A 387 -14.56 -7.97 -17.06
C SER A 387 -14.48 -8.44 -18.51
N LEU A 388 -13.72 -9.51 -18.77
CA LEU A 388 -13.62 -10.14 -20.09
C LEU A 388 -14.98 -10.64 -20.60
N GLN A 389 -15.73 -11.36 -19.76
CA GLN A 389 -17.07 -11.86 -20.09
C GLN A 389 -18.06 -10.72 -20.39
N LYS A 390 -17.97 -9.61 -19.62
CA LYS A 390 -18.87 -8.46 -19.81
C LYS A 390 -18.56 -7.64 -21.05
N GLN A 391 -17.27 -7.46 -21.36
CA GLN A 391 -16.79 -6.56 -22.40
C GLN A 391 -16.54 -7.29 -23.74
N GLY A 392 -16.36 -8.63 -23.72
CA GLY A 392 -16.02 -9.39 -24.92
C GLY A 392 -14.74 -8.83 -25.57
N TRP A 393 -14.79 -8.53 -26.87
CA TRP A 393 -13.65 -7.98 -27.60
C TRP A 393 -13.24 -6.57 -27.16
N ASP A 394 -14.16 -5.76 -26.58
CA ASP A 394 -13.85 -4.43 -26.05
C ASP A 394 -12.93 -4.47 -24.84
N PHE A 395 -12.76 -5.65 -24.21
CA PHE A 395 -11.77 -5.83 -23.15
C PHE A 395 -10.36 -5.45 -23.58
N TRP A 396 -10.03 -5.61 -24.87
CA TRP A 396 -8.73 -5.31 -25.46
C TRP A 396 -8.63 -3.90 -26.05
N SER A 397 -9.76 -3.16 -26.09
CA SER A 397 -9.81 -1.83 -26.67
C SER A 397 -9.02 -0.81 -25.85
N TRP A 398 -8.38 0.12 -26.55
CA TRP A 398 -7.72 1.26 -25.94
C TRP A 398 -8.69 2.44 -25.92
N PRO A 399 -8.60 3.33 -24.90
CA PRO A 399 -9.35 4.58 -24.92
C PRO A 399 -8.99 5.39 -26.16
N VAL A 400 -10.02 5.88 -26.87
CA VAL A 400 -9.84 6.80 -27.98
C VAL A 400 -9.62 8.19 -27.40
N ALA A 401 -8.64 8.95 -27.95
CA ALA A 401 -8.44 10.34 -27.57
C ALA A 401 -9.70 11.13 -27.89
N ASP A 402 -10.17 11.92 -26.95
CA ASP A 402 -11.23 12.88 -27.20
C ASP A 402 -10.66 13.96 -28.15
N PRO A 403 -11.25 14.15 -29.35
CA PRO A 403 -10.74 15.11 -30.30
C PRO A 403 -10.80 16.57 -29.80
N GLU A 404 -11.57 16.84 -28.74
CA GLU A 404 -11.69 18.18 -28.15
C GLU A 404 -10.68 18.44 -27.03
N VAL A 405 -9.99 17.44 -26.52
CA VAL A 405 -8.94 17.59 -25.50
C VAL A 405 -7.59 17.74 -26.20
N LYS A 406 -7.16 18.98 -26.40
CA LYS A 406 -5.77 19.27 -26.83
C LYS A 406 -4.79 18.80 -25.77
N ALA A 407 -3.75 18.06 -26.20
CA ALA A 407 -2.66 17.51 -25.38
C ALA A 407 -1.89 18.60 -24.62
#